data_fde962b5c2af27101f0f51c3eb8bc9ca
#
_entry.id   fde962b5c2af27101f0f51c3eb8bc9ca
#
_cell.length_a   1.000
_cell.length_b   1.000
_cell.length_c   1.000
_cell.angle_alpha   90.00
_cell.angle_beta   90.00
_cell.angle_gamma   90.00
#
_symmetry.space_group_name_H-M   'P 1'
#
loop_
_entity.id
_entity.type
_entity.pdbx_description
1 polymer ?
#
loop_
_entity_poly.entity_id
_entity_poly.type
_entity_poly.pdbx_seq_one_letter_code
_entity_poly.pdbx_strand_id
1 'polypeptide(L)'
;MPCLITKGRAINCSDVQGGISSIFITNGVSPYGTITIASDAISDMSGTFTAFKYDLNGAGNSFTTTATTSKDTGTTFYSTVLSVTLPKLSKEDSAELKLLSFGRNSIVVQDRNLNAFLLGKENGVTVTTTTMASGDGRGDMSGYTIEFLAEEASPPDFINGATAATPFAGMSSASPTITVGTNS
;
A
#
# COMPACT_ATOMS: atom_id res chain seq x y z
N MET A 1 -3.33 20.68 -17.48
CA MET A 1 -3.54 19.33 -18.07
C MET A 1 -4.79 19.40 -18.95
N PRO A 2 -4.79 18.81 -20.15
CA PRO A 2 -6.02 18.67 -20.92
C PRO A 2 -6.93 17.66 -20.21
N CYS A 3 -8.20 18.02 -19.99
CA CYS A 3 -9.21 17.16 -19.38
C CYS A 3 -9.82 16.17 -20.41
N LEU A 4 -9.01 15.64 -21.31
CA LEU A 4 -9.45 14.78 -22.40
C LEU A 4 -8.97 13.35 -22.19
N ILE A 5 -9.87 12.39 -22.35
CA ILE A 5 -9.54 10.96 -22.35
C ILE A 5 -8.78 10.64 -23.63
N THR A 6 -7.63 9.93 -23.50
CA THR A 6 -6.75 9.61 -24.63
C THR A 6 -6.75 8.14 -25.01
N LYS A 7 -7.29 7.24 -24.16
CA LYS A 7 -7.28 5.78 -24.40
C LYS A 7 -8.62 5.16 -24.02
N GLY A 8 -9.04 4.14 -24.78
CA GLY A 8 -10.12 3.24 -24.42
C GLY A 8 -9.57 1.94 -23.80
N ARG A 9 -10.46 1.07 -23.31
CA ARG A 9 -10.12 -0.23 -22.76
C ARG A 9 -10.92 -1.34 -23.46
N ALA A 10 -10.22 -2.38 -23.90
CA ALA A 10 -10.86 -3.61 -24.38
C ALA A 10 -11.14 -4.57 -23.20
N ILE A 11 -12.05 -5.51 -23.40
CA ILE A 11 -12.29 -6.62 -22.47
C ILE A 11 -11.14 -7.61 -22.61
N ASN A 12 -10.42 -7.83 -21.52
CA ASN A 12 -9.31 -8.81 -21.45
C ASN A 12 -9.84 -10.21 -21.05
N CYS A 13 -8.99 -11.22 -21.21
CA CYS A 13 -9.26 -12.55 -20.67
C CYS A 13 -9.39 -12.51 -19.15
N SER A 14 -10.13 -13.47 -18.58
CA SER A 14 -10.36 -13.58 -17.13
C SER A 14 -9.20 -14.34 -16.46
N ASP A 15 -8.00 -13.76 -16.49
CA ASP A 15 -6.75 -14.34 -15.97
C ASP A 15 -6.20 -13.61 -14.74
N VAL A 16 -7.00 -12.72 -14.15
CA VAL A 16 -6.61 -11.85 -13.02
C VAL A 16 -7.14 -12.40 -11.69
N GLN A 17 -6.30 -12.40 -10.67
CA GLN A 17 -6.67 -12.77 -9.30
C GLN A 17 -6.85 -11.52 -8.44
N GLY A 18 -7.90 -11.49 -7.61
CA GLY A 18 -8.11 -10.44 -6.63
C GLY A 18 -7.30 -10.68 -5.34
N GLY A 19 -7.05 -9.59 -4.60
CA GLY A 19 -6.42 -9.60 -3.29
C GLY A 19 -4.98 -9.11 -3.30
N ILE A 20 -4.50 -8.81 -2.08
CA ILE A 20 -3.14 -8.31 -1.81
C ILE A 20 -2.27 -9.49 -1.38
N SER A 21 -1.04 -9.55 -1.88
CA SER A 21 -0.04 -10.56 -1.50
C SER A 21 0.86 -10.08 -0.37
N SER A 22 1.30 -8.83 -0.43
CA SER A 22 2.16 -8.23 0.58
C SER A 22 2.05 -6.72 0.60
N ILE A 23 2.42 -6.12 1.73
CA ILE A 23 2.59 -4.68 1.86
C ILE A 23 4.02 -4.38 2.34
N PHE A 24 4.52 -3.23 1.95
CA PHE A 24 5.83 -2.72 2.34
C PHE A 24 5.63 -1.34 2.95
N ILE A 25 5.84 -1.23 4.26
CA ILE A 25 5.67 0.01 5.00
C ILE A 25 7.04 0.66 5.15
N THR A 26 7.14 1.94 4.82
CA THR A 26 8.37 2.72 4.98
C THR A 26 8.21 3.72 6.13
N ASN A 27 9.30 4.03 6.81
CA ASN A 27 9.27 5.04 7.87
C ASN A 27 9.20 6.45 7.26
N GLY A 28 8.16 7.17 7.64
CA GLY A 28 7.93 8.56 7.22
C GLY A 28 7.24 8.70 5.88
N VAL A 29 6.84 9.93 5.59
CA VAL A 29 6.20 10.31 4.33
C VAL A 29 7.29 10.51 3.29
N SER A 30 7.15 9.83 2.14
CA SER A 30 8.06 9.99 1.00
C SER A 30 9.54 9.85 1.38
N PRO A 31 9.98 8.71 1.98
CA PRO A 31 11.38 8.50 2.37
C PRO A 31 12.32 8.35 1.17
N TYR A 32 11.74 8.34 0.00
CA TYR A 32 12.42 8.30 -1.29
C TYR A 32 12.93 9.70 -1.66
N GLY A 33 14.01 9.78 -2.40
CA GLY A 33 14.47 11.03 -2.97
C GLY A 33 13.58 11.48 -4.15
N THR A 34 14.14 11.49 -5.36
CA THR A 34 13.37 11.84 -6.56
C THR A 34 12.57 10.63 -7.06
N ILE A 35 11.28 10.83 -7.30
CA ILE A 35 10.41 9.85 -7.98
C ILE A 35 10.33 10.24 -9.45
N THR A 36 10.71 9.32 -10.33
CA THR A 36 10.61 9.49 -11.78
C THR A 36 9.41 8.71 -12.30
N ILE A 37 8.48 9.41 -12.98
CA ILE A 37 7.30 8.81 -13.59
C ILE A 37 7.51 8.76 -15.10
N ALA A 38 7.34 7.57 -15.69
CA ALA A 38 7.35 7.34 -17.12
C ALA A 38 6.22 6.38 -17.50
N SER A 39 5.51 6.69 -18.59
CA SER A 39 4.40 5.87 -19.09
C SER A 39 3.31 5.62 -18.06
N ASP A 40 2.92 6.65 -17.31
CA ASP A 40 1.88 6.65 -16.28
C ASP A 40 2.18 5.73 -15.08
N ALA A 41 3.45 5.39 -14.84
CA ALA A 41 3.90 4.59 -13.71
C ALA A 41 5.24 5.10 -13.17
N ILE A 42 5.54 4.79 -11.92
CA ILE A 42 6.84 5.06 -11.31
C ILE A 42 7.86 4.12 -11.96
N SER A 43 8.81 4.70 -12.68
CA SER A 43 9.89 3.97 -13.35
C SER A 43 11.15 3.87 -12.50
N ASP A 44 11.42 4.86 -11.64
CA ASP A 44 12.55 4.86 -10.73
C ASP A 44 12.27 5.71 -9.50
N MET A 45 12.90 5.36 -8.40
CA MET A 45 12.98 6.16 -7.17
C MET A 45 14.44 6.26 -6.78
N SER A 46 14.88 7.38 -6.23
CA SER A 46 16.25 7.52 -5.77
C SER A 46 16.33 7.40 -4.24
N GLY A 47 17.53 7.15 -3.74
CA GLY A 47 17.85 7.18 -2.32
C GLY A 47 17.85 5.82 -1.65
N THR A 48 18.29 5.83 -0.38
CA THR A 48 18.33 4.66 0.49
C THR A 48 17.23 4.77 1.53
N PHE A 49 16.38 3.76 1.61
CA PHE A 49 15.29 3.69 2.58
C PHE A 49 15.08 2.26 3.06
N THR A 50 14.45 2.13 4.22
CA THR A 50 14.08 0.82 4.77
C THR A 50 12.59 0.60 4.55
N ALA A 51 12.25 -0.57 4.00
CA ALA A 51 10.88 -1.01 3.81
C ALA A 51 10.63 -2.29 4.64
N PHE A 52 9.62 -2.24 5.48
CA PHE A 52 9.18 -3.36 6.31
C PHE A 52 8.12 -4.15 5.58
N LYS A 53 8.44 -5.40 5.23
CA LYS A 53 7.56 -6.29 4.50
C LYS A 53 6.63 -7.05 5.44
N TYR A 54 5.34 -7.01 5.14
CA TYR A 54 4.31 -7.84 5.76
C TYR A 54 3.70 -8.73 4.68
N ASP A 55 3.88 -10.04 4.81
CA ASP A 55 3.23 -11.01 3.93
C ASP A 55 1.79 -11.24 4.39
N LEU A 56 0.86 -11.07 3.46
CA LEU A 56 -0.57 -11.15 3.71
C LEU A 56 -1.12 -12.45 3.14
N ASN A 57 -1.64 -13.30 4.02
CA ASN A 57 -2.28 -14.54 3.62
C ASN A 57 -3.75 -14.53 4.05
N GLY A 58 -4.64 -14.97 3.16
CA GLY A 58 -6.06 -15.09 3.43
C GLY A 58 -6.93 -13.97 2.87
N ALA A 59 -8.21 -14.02 3.24
CA ALA A 59 -9.23 -13.04 2.88
C ALA A 59 -9.19 -11.84 3.83
N GLY A 60 -9.78 -10.71 3.40
CA GLY A 60 -9.89 -9.51 4.25
C GLY A 60 -8.79 -8.47 3.99
N ASN A 61 -7.89 -8.74 3.04
CA ASN A 61 -6.86 -7.78 2.64
C ASN A 61 -7.26 -7.13 1.32
N SER A 62 -7.54 -5.83 1.34
CA SER A 62 -7.97 -5.09 0.16
C SER A 62 -7.63 -3.62 0.27
N PHE A 63 -7.46 -2.95 -0.86
CA PHE A 63 -7.50 -1.51 -0.89
C PHE A 63 -8.56 -1.03 -1.88
N THR A 64 -9.14 0.14 -1.60
CA THR A 64 -10.15 0.77 -2.44
C THR A 64 -9.85 2.25 -2.54
N THR A 65 -9.78 2.76 -3.75
CA THR A 65 -9.58 4.18 -4.02
C THR A 65 -10.88 4.79 -4.54
N THR A 66 -11.33 5.88 -3.91
CA THR A 66 -12.52 6.62 -4.28
C THR A 66 -12.12 8.04 -4.67
N ALA A 67 -12.51 8.46 -5.87
CA ALA A 67 -12.37 9.85 -6.31
C ALA A 67 -13.59 10.66 -5.85
N THR A 68 -13.37 11.74 -5.14
CA THR A 68 -14.42 12.66 -4.71
C THR A 68 -14.23 14.00 -5.42
N THR A 69 -15.24 14.40 -6.18
CA THR A 69 -15.24 15.66 -6.93
C THR A 69 -16.41 16.53 -6.47
N SER A 70 -16.13 17.77 -6.09
CA SER A 70 -17.12 18.76 -5.76
C SER A 70 -17.20 19.81 -6.88
N LYS A 71 -18.39 19.95 -7.49
CA LYS A 71 -18.63 21.00 -8.50
C LYS A 71 -18.65 22.40 -7.89
N ASP A 72 -19.10 22.51 -6.64
CA ASP A 72 -19.28 23.80 -5.98
C ASP A 72 -17.95 24.44 -5.57
N THR A 73 -16.99 23.60 -5.17
CA THR A 73 -15.65 24.02 -4.75
C THR A 73 -14.60 23.86 -5.84
N GLY A 74 -14.91 23.12 -6.93
CA GLY A 74 -13.96 22.83 -8.00
C GLY A 74 -12.81 21.92 -7.58
N THR A 75 -12.96 21.18 -6.46
CA THR A 75 -11.92 20.32 -5.91
C THR A 75 -12.14 18.86 -6.28
N THR A 76 -11.06 18.14 -6.50
CA THR A 76 -11.04 16.68 -6.66
C THR A 76 -9.91 16.11 -5.81
N PHE A 77 -10.21 15.11 -5.00
CA PHE A 77 -9.22 14.37 -4.25
C PHE A 77 -9.52 12.87 -4.29
N TYR A 78 -8.50 12.07 -4.00
CA TYR A 78 -8.59 10.61 -3.97
C TYR A 78 -8.39 10.13 -2.54
N SER A 79 -9.36 9.38 -2.05
CA SER A 79 -9.31 8.73 -0.75
C SER A 79 -9.07 7.23 -0.96
N THR A 80 -7.97 6.72 -0.45
CA THR A 80 -7.62 5.29 -0.54
C THR A 80 -7.67 4.68 0.85
N VAL A 81 -8.53 3.71 1.03
CA VAL A 81 -8.64 2.90 2.25
C VAL A 81 -7.97 1.56 1.98
N LEU A 82 -7.00 1.20 2.81
CA LEU A 82 -6.32 -0.09 2.81
C LEU A 82 -6.68 -0.83 4.10
N SER A 83 -7.32 -1.99 3.98
CA SER A 83 -7.62 -2.89 5.10
C SER A 83 -6.67 -4.07 5.08
N VAL A 84 -6.02 -4.33 6.20
CA VAL A 84 -5.03 -5.40 6.39
C VAL A 84 -5.36 -6.21 7.61
N THR A 85 -5.32 -7.53 7.47
CA THR A 85 -5.53 -8.50 8.54
C THR A 85 -4.26 -9.30 8.77
N LEU A 86 -3.72 -9.21 9.98
CA LEU A 86 -2.53 -9.93 10.43
C LEU A 86 -2.96 -11.00 11.45
N PRO A 87 -2.96 -12.28 11.07
CA PRO A 87 -3.29 -13.35 12.00
C PRO A 87 -2.17 -13.55 13.01
N LYS A 88 -2.54 -14.09 14.18
CA LYS A 88 -1.68 -14.33 15.33
C LYS A 88 -1.33 -13.05 16.10
N LEU A 89 -1.58 -13.08 17.39
CA LEU A 89 -1.19 -12.00 18.31
C LEU A 89 0.24 -12.21 18.76
N SER A 90 1.10 -11.20 18.60
CA SER A 90 2.45 -11.18 19.13
C SER A 90 2.74 -9.89 19.90
N LYS A 91 3.68 -9.96 20.81
CA LYS A 91 4.11 -8.83 21.62
C LYS A 91 4.86 -7.79 20.79
N GLU A 92 5.66 -8.27 19.85
CA GLU A 92 6.44 -7.45 18.92
C GLU A 92 5.50 -6.69 17.98
N ASP A 93 4.55 -7.37 17.34
CA ASP A 93 3.60 -6.73 16.44
C ASP A 93 2.74 -5.68 17.16
N SER A 94 2.34 -5.93 18.40
CA SER A 94 1.59 -4.96 19.19
C SER A 94 2.39 -3.66 19.44
N ALA A 95 3.69 -3.77 19.65
CA ALA A 95 4.56 -2.60 19.83
C ALA A 95 4.75 -1.83 18.52
N GLU A 96 4.98 -2.54 17.42
CA GLU A 96 5.12 -1.93 16.09
C GLU A 96 3.83 -1.24 15.61
N LEU A 97 2.67 -1.86 15.83
CA LEU A 97 1.38 -1.27 15.48
C LEU A 97 1.08 0.01 16.26
N LYS A 98 1.53 0.07 17.52
CA LYS A 98 1.46 1.29 18.31
C LYS A 98 2.29 2.42 17.67
N LEU A 99 3.50 2.11 17.20
CA LEU A 99 4.35 3.09 16.52
C LEU A 99 3.75 3.54 15.19
N LEU A 100 3.20 2.61 14.42
CA LEU A 100 2.50 2.91 13.15
C LEU A 100 1.31 3.86 13.35
N SER A 101 0.59 3.73 14.48
CA SER A 101 -0.57 4.56 14.79
C SER A 101 -0.22 6.03 15.06
N PHE A 102 1.01 6.34 15.40
CA PHE A 102 1.47 7.70 15.66
C PHE A 102 2.15 8.36 14.45
N GLY A 103 2.58 7.56 13.48
CA GLY A 103 3.33 8.02 12.32
C GLY A 103 2.46 8.26 11.09
N ARG A 104 3.02 9.02 10.15
CA ARG A 104 2.59 9.02 8.76
C ARG A 104 3.64 8.28 7.96
N ASN A 105 3.23 7.27 7.23
CA ASN A 105 4.13 6.39 6.51
C ASN A 105 3.73 6.37 5.03
N SER A 106 4.64 5.95 4.16
CA SER A 106 4.25 5.55 2.80
C SER A 106 4.16 4.02 2.76
N ILE A 107 3.18 3.52 2.02
CA ILE A 107 2.93 2.08 1.92
C ILE A 107 2.95 1.68 0.43
N VAL A 108 3.76 0.70 0.09
CA VAL A 108 3.67 0.03 -1.19
C VAL A 108 2.85 -1.23 -1.03
N VAL A 109 1.78 -1.34 -1.80
CA VAL A 109 0.88 -2.50 -1.82
C VAL A 109 1.18 -3.32 -3.05
N GLN A 110 1.39 -4.62 -2.89
CA GLN A 110 1.57 -5.57 -3.98
C GLN A 110 0.38 -6.52 -4.06
N ASP A 111 -0.23 -6.60 -5.24
CA ASP A 111 -1.33 -7.52 -5.50
C ASP A 111 -0.83 -8.92 -5.90
N ARG A 112 -1.76 -9.86 -6.07
CA ARG A 112 -1.45 -11.23 -6.50
C ARG A 112 -1.08 -11.36 -7.97
N ASN A 113 -1.24 -10.28 -8.74
CA ASN A 113 -0.87 -10.22 -10.15
C ASN A 113 0.50 -9.53 -10.37
N LEU A 114 1.26 -9.33 -9.27
CA LEU A 114 2.56 -8.65 -9.25
C LEU A 114 2.49 -7.16 -9.65
N ASN A 115 1.31 -6.54 -9.58
CA ASN A 115 1.24 -5.09 -9.66
C ASN A 115 1.56 -4.50 -8.30
N ALA A 116 2.34 -3.44 -8.28
CA ALA A 116 2.65 -2.70 -7.07
C ALA A 116 2.14 -1.27 -7.19
N PHE A 117 1.64 -0.74 -6.07
CA PHE A 117 1.01 0.58 -5.96
C PHE A 117 1.62 1.34 -4.80
N LEU A 118 1.99 2.59 -5.03
CA LEU A 118 2.46 3.48 -3.98
C LEU A 118 1.29 4.27 -3.39
N LEU A 119 1.03 4.09 -2.09
CA LEU A 119 0.04 4.84 -1.30
C LEU A 119 0.77 5.83 -0.41
N GLY A 120 0.22 7.02 -0.27
CA GLY A 120 0.80 8.04 0.61
C GLY A 120 2.08 8.65 0.04
N LYS A 121 2.10 8.98 -1.24
CA LYS A 121 3.25 9.58 -1.91
C LYS A 121 3.56 11.00 -1.40
N GLU A 122 2.55 11.82 -1.19
CA GLU A 122 2.69 13.24 -0.81
C GLU A 122 2.31 13.50 0.64
N ASN A 123 1.15 13.00 1.06
CA ASN A 123 0.60 13.27 2.38
C ASN A 123 0.86 12.15 3.40
N GLY A 124 1.31 10.99 2.91
CA GLY A 124 1.47 9.79 3.72
C GLY A 124 0.14 9.08 3.98
N VAL A 125 0.24 7.96 4.63
CA VAL A 125 -0.88 7.10 5.04
C VAL A 125 -1.02 7.17 6.55
N THR A 126 -2.26 7.32 7.02
CA THR A 126 -2.58 7.39 8.46
C THR A 126 -3.38 6.16 8.86
N VAL A 127 -3.11 5.60 10.03
CA VAL A 127 -3.93 4.53 10.62
C VAL A 127 -5.22 5.14 11.16
N THR A 128 -6.36 4.69 10.69
CA THR A 128 -7.68 5.15 11.15
C THR A 128 -8.27 4.24 12.21
N THR A 129 -8.09 2.94 12.06
CA THR A 129 -8.63 1.94 12.98
C THR A 129 -7.63 0.81 13.17
N THR A 130 -7.42 0.41 14.40
CA THR A 130 -6.68 -0.81 14.74
C THR A 130 -7.52 -1.62 15.72
N THR A 131 -7.85 -2.84 15.33
CA THR A 131 -8.59 -3.78 16.16
C THR A 131 -7.72 -4.98 16.49
N MET A 132 -7.63 -5.32 17.76
CA MET A 132 -7.00 -6.54 18.25
C MET A 132 -8.10 -7.47 18.76
N ALA A 133 -8.17 -8.68 18.22
CA ALA A 133 -9.17 -9.67 18.61
C ALA A 133 -8.51 -11.00 18.96
N SER A 134 -8.95 -11.61 20.06
CA SER A 134 -8.52 -12.95 20.46
C SER A 134 -9.35 -14.08 19.85
N GLY A 135 -10.52 -13.71 19.24
CA GLY A 135 -11.57 -14.65 18.90
C GLY A 135 -12.37 -15.11 20.11
N ASP A 136 -13.57 -15.63 19.89
CA ASP A 136 -14.46 -16.22 20.92
C ASP A 136 -14.45 -17.74 20.81
N GLY A 137 -14.61 -18.27 19.60
CA GLY A 137 -14.55 -19.70 19.32
C GLY A 137 -13.16 -20.16 18.83
N ARG A 138 -12.95 -21.48 18.85
CA ARG A 138 -11.66 -22.09 18.44
C ARG A 138 -11.32 -21.89 16.95
N GLY A 139 -12.30 -21.59 16.11
CA GLY A 139 -12.14 -21.33 14.69
C GLY A 139 -12.06 -19.85 14.34
N ASP A 140 -12.22 -18.96 15.32
CA ASP A 140 -12.22 -17.52 15.07
C ASP A 140 -10.80 -16.98 14.90
N MET A 141 -10.70 -15.87 14.17
CA MET A 141 -9.42 -15.22 13.97
C MET A 141 -8.91 -14.59 15.28
N SER A 142 -7.69 -14.95 15.64
CA SER A 142 -6.91 -14.24 16.65
C SER A 142 -5.83 -13.44 15.94
N GLY A 143 -5.87 -12.10 16.07
CA GLY A 143 -4.95 -11.25 15.31
C GLY A 143 -5.33 -9.77 15.34
N TYR A 144 -4.79 -9.04 14.38
CA TYR A 144 -4.99 -7.60 14.23
C TYR A 144 -5.70 -7.32 12.90
N THR A 145 -6.62 -6.37 12.90
CA THR A 145 -7.17 -5.74 11.69
C THR A 145 -6.85 -4.26 11.75
N ILE A 146 -6.22 -3.75 10.69
CA ILE A 146 -5.74 -2.39 10.60
C ILE A 146 -6.32 -1.76 9.35
N GLU A 147 -6.86 -0.56 9.52
CA GLU A 147 -7.31 0.26 8.41
C GLU A 147 -6.40 1.48 8.28
N PHE A 148 -5.94 1.70 7.09
CA PHE A 148 -5.12 2.83 6.70
C PHE A 148 -5.89 3.72 5.73
N LEU A 149 -5.72 5.03 5.86
CA LEU A 149 -6.29 6.04 4.99
C LEU A 149 -5.18 6.89 4.37
N ALA A 150 -5.22 7.01 3.05
CA ALA A 150 -4.42 7.97 2.29
C ALA A 150 -5.35 8.92 1.53
N GLU A 151 -5.13 10.22 1.66
CA GLU A 151 -5.86 11.24 0.93
C GLU A 151 -4.88 12.08 0.12
N GLU A 152 -5.01 12.02 -1.21
CA GLU A 152 -4.05 12.62 -2.14
C GLU A 152 -4.75 13.28 -3.34
N ALA A 153 -4.00 14.14 -4.04
CA ALA A 153 -4.49 14.84 -5.24
C ALA A 153 -4.55 13.91 -6.47
N SER A 154 -3.89 12.76 -6.44
CA SER A 154 -3.85 11.76 -7.51
C SER A 154 -4.13 10.36 -6.99
N PRO A 155 -4.63 9.43 -7.85
CA PRO A 155 -4.76 8.04 -7.46
C PRO A 155 -3.38 7.42 -7.19
N PRO A 156 -3.31 6.26 -6.49
CA PRO A 156 -2.06 5.54 -6.28
C PRO A 156 -1.32 5.25 -7.59
N ASP A 157 -0.05 5.60 -7.64
CA ASP A 157 0.78 5.35 -8.81
C ASP A 157 1.22 3.89 -8.87
N PHE A 158 1.20 3.31 -10.07
CA PHE A 158 1.81 2.00 -10.33
C PHE A 158 3.32 2.08 -10.22
N ILE A 159 3.96 0.99 -9.81
CA ILE A 159 5.41 0.82 -9.80
C ILE A 159 5.79 -0.18 -10.87
N ASN A 160 6.70 0.20 -11.77
CA ASN A 160 7.20 -0.66 -12.83
C ASN A 160 8.24 -1.66 -12.33
N GLY A 161 8.21 -2.87 -12.93
CA GLY A 161 9.24 -3.88 -12.69
C GLY A 161 9.14 -4.59 -11.35
N ALA A 162 7.98 -4.56 -10.69
CA ALA A 162 7.75 -5.31 -9.48
C ALA A 162 7.91 -6.83 -9.72
N THR A 163 8.48 -7.52 -8.75
CA THR A 163 8.65 -8.98 -8.73
C THR A 163 8.01 -9.57 -7.48
N ALA A 164 7.84 -10.89 -7.43
CA ALA A 164 7.29 -11.56 -6.25
C ALA A 164 8.13 -11.34 -4.97
N ALA A 165 9.42 -11.06 -5.10
CA ALA A 165 10.32 -10.83 -3.97
C ALA A 165 10.26 -9.38 -3.47
N THR A 166 10.16 -8.42 -4.40
CA THR A 166 10.18 -6.99 -4.08
C THR A 166 9.50 -6.15 -5.16
N PRO A 167 8.72 -5.13 -4.77
CA PRO A 167 8.15 -4.19 -5.71
C PRO A 167 9.19 -3.24 -6.33
N PHE A 168 10.39 -3.18 -5.77
CA PHE A 168 11.43 -2.23 -6.17
C PHE A 168 12.48 -2.80 -7.15
N ALA A 169 12.27 -4.02 -7.67
CA ALA A 169 13.25 -4.70 -8.53
C ALA A 169 13.55 -3.97 -9.84
N GLY A 170 12.59 -3.22 -10.37
CA GLY A 170 12.75 -2.44 -11.60
C GLY A 170 13.45 -1.09 -11.41
N MET A 171 13.81 -0.71 -10.19
CA MET A 171 14.44 0.57 -9.88
C MET A 171 15.95 0.49 -9.94
N SER A 172 16.59 1.45 -10.57
CA SER A 172 18.05 1.49 -10.74
C SER A 172 18.74 2.41 -9.73
N SER A 173 18.07 3.43 -9.26
CA SER A 173 18.61 4.48 -8.37
C SER A 173 18.20 4.30 -6.90
N ALA A 174 17.28 3.38 -6.63
CA ALA A 174 16.87 3.05 -5.26
C ALA A 174 17.74 1.94 -4.67
N SER A 175 18.09 2.12 -3.40
CA SER A 175 18.74 1.07 -2.59
C SER A 175 17.86 0.75 -1.37
N PRO A 176 16.72 0.05 -1.59
CA PRO A 176 15.83 -0.31 -0.49
C PRO A 176 16.44 -1.43 0.34
N THR A 177 16.45 -1.26 1.65
CA THR A 177 16.69 -2.36 2.59
C THR A 177 15.34 -2.95 2.99
N ILE A 178 15.07 -4.19 2.56
CA ILE A 178 13.82 -4.87 2.91
C ILE A 178 14.03 -5.66 4.19
N THR A 179 13.27 -5.32 5.21
CA THR A 179 13.25 -6.02 6.49
C THR A 179 11.97 -6.84 6.59
N VAL A 180 12.14 -8.15 6.75
CA VAL A 180 11.03 -9.08 7.01
C VAL A 180 11.06 -9.42 8.49
N GLY A 181 9.93 -9.27 9.19
CA GLY A 181 9.82 -9.69 10.58
C GLY A 181 10.05 -11.19 10.72
N THR A 182 10.77 -11.59 11.74
CA THR A 182 10.90 -13.01 12.12
C THR A 182 9.65 -13.41 12.88
N ASN A 183 8.85 -14.30 12.32
CA ASN A 183 7.74 -14.92 13.05
C ASN A 183 8.34 -15.81 14.17
N SER A 184 8.26 -15.35 15.40
CA SER A 184 8.56 -16.14 16.60
C SER A 184 7.32 -16.86 17.13
#